data_3fe89ae40e89d6de7931bf2179260d57
#
_entry.id   3fe89ae40e89d6de7931bf2179260d57
#
_cell.length_a   1.000
_cell.length_b   1.000
_cell.length_c   1.000
_cell.angle_alpha   90.00
_cell.angle_beta   90.00
_cell.angle_gamma   90.00
#
_symmetry.space_group_name_H-M   'P 1'
#
loop_
_entity.id
_entity.type
_entity.pdbx_description
1 polymer ?
#
loop_
_entity_poly.entity_id
_entity_poly.type
_entity_poly.pdbx_seq_one_letter_code
_entity_poly.pdbx_strand_id
1 'polypeptide(L)'
;RRGAAAEGAVSGEELSHAADQVRVATANLTLARSRRTQSRTGVEGTTVGDNPAVLAAIAAYRRAAIVRGHMHVTAPVAGVVAQRTVQIGQQVAPGTPLMAVVPLDRLWVDANFRETQLKDLRIGQPATIVADTYGDDIVYHGRVIGVGAGSGNAFALLPAQNASGNWIKITQRVPVRIALDPAELRRHPLRIGLSVAATVDTANTAGVGLLGRPAQASYAGLTTAAGDPKVEAEIRRIIAANR
;
A
#
# COMPACT_ATOMS: atom_id res chain seq x y z
N ARG A 1 -50.25 59.19 5.37
CA ARG A 1 -50.00 60.05 4.20
C ARG A 1 -51.09 59.87 3.13
N ARG A 2 -51.66 58.67 2.89
CA ARG A 2 -52.72 58.45 1.88
C ARG A 2 -54.00 59.22 2.23
N GLY A 3 -54.37 59.36 3.51
CA GLY A 3 -55.52 60.16 3.96
C GLY A 3 -55.26 61.68 3.75
N ALA A 4 -54.04 62.16 4.07
CA ALA A 4 -53.67 63.56 3.89
C ALA A 4 -53.56 64.01 2.40
N ALA A 5 -53.37 63.08 1.49
CA ALA A 5 -53.34 63.35 0.05
C ALA A 5 -54.79 63.61 -0.50
N ALA A 6 -55.78 62.97 0.06
CA ALA A 6 -57.19 63.18 -0.30
C ALA A 6 -57.64 64.60 0.12
N GLU A 7 -57.01 65.21 1.10
CA GLU A 7 -57.34 66.57 1.59
C GLU A 7 -56.43 67.67 0.93
N GLY A 8 -55.55 67.30 -0.04
CA GLY A 8 -54.67 68.22 -0.77
C GLY A 8 -53.48 68.73 0.02
N ALA A 9 -53.22 68.14 1.16
CA ALA A 9 -52.11 68.57 2.09
C ALA A 9 -50.71 67.96 1.74
N VAL A 10 -50.61 67.01 0.75
CA VAL A 10 -49.38 66.35 0.31
C VAL A 10 -49.36 66.26 -1.19
N SER A 11 -48.20 66.56 -1.83
CA SER A 11 -48.02 66.48 -3.26
C SER A 11 -48.04 65.03 -3.78
N GLY A 12 -48.54 64.83 -5.03
CA GLY A 12 -48.51 63.49 -5.66
C GLY A 12 -47.12 62.89 -5.76
N GLU A 13 -46.08 63.71 -5.86
CA GLU A 13 -44.67 63.31 -5.90
C GLU A 13 -44.19 62.75 -4.54
N GLU A 14 -44.54 63.42 -3.43
CA GLU A 14 -44.22 62.93 -2.09
C GLU A 14 -44.90 61.58 -1.77
N LEU A 15 -46.12 61.38 -2.31
CA LEU A 15 -46.80 60.07 -2.20
C LEU A 15 -46.10 58.99 -3.01
N SER A 16 -45.67 59.34 -4.22
CA SER A 16 -44.87 58.41 -5.06
C SER A 16 -43.57 58.00 -4.38
N HIS A 17 -42.79 58.98 -3.88
CA HIS A 17 -41.54 58.74 -3.15
C HIS A 17 -41.76 57.91 -1.90
N ALA A 18 -42.84 58.16 -1.16
CA ALA A 18 -43.15 57.34 0.03
C ALA A 18 -43.54 55.91 -0.37
N ALA A 19 -44.25 55.70 -1.47
CA ALA A 19 -44.57 54.39 -2.00
C ALA A 19 -43.32 53.62 -2.48
N ASP A 20 -42.40 54.34 -3.12
CA ASP A 20 -41.12 53.76 -3.53
C ASP A 20 -40.26 53.35 -2.33
N GLN A 21 -40.19 54.20 -1.32
CA GLN A 21 -39.48 53.81 -0.06
C GLN A 21 -40.09 52.59 0.59
N VAL A 22 -41.39 52.45 0.63
CA VAL A 22 -42.06 51.23 1.14
C VAL A 22 -41.73 50.01 0.29
N ARG A 23 -41.68 50.17 -1.07
CA ARG A 23 -41.30 49.07 -1.96
C ARG A 23 -39.84 48.62 -1.71
N VAL A 24 -38.92 49.56 -1.62
CA VAL A 24 -37.49 49.29 -1.32
C VAL A 24 -37.37 48.61 0.04
N ALA A 25 -38.04 49.14 1.07
CA ALA A 25 -37.99 48.55 2.40
C ALA A 25 -38.56 47.12 2.43
N THR A 26 -39.65 46.86 1.70
CA THR A 26 -40.26 45.54 1.58
C THR A 26 -39.32 44.55 0.84
N ALA A 27 -38.68 45.01 -0.23
CA ALA A 27 -37.71 44.21 -0.97
C ALA A 27 -36.50 43.85 -0.08
N ASN A 28 -35.97 44.81 0.68
CA ASN A 28 -34.90 44.59 1.61
C ASN A 28 -35.26 43.61 2.73
N LEU A 29 -36.49 43.71 3.27
CA LEU A 29 -37.00 42.77 4.26
C LEU A 29 -37.09 41.34 3.69
N THR A 30 -37.60 41.22 2.47
CA THR A 30 -37.70 39.92 1.79
C THR A 30 -36.30 39.32 1.56
N LEU A 31 -35.35 40.11 1.10
CA LEU A 31 -33.95 39.70 0.94
C LEU A 31 -33.33 39.24 2.28
N ALA A 32 -33.53 40.02 3.34
CA ALA A 32 -33.02 39.66 4.67
C ALA A 32 -33.64 38.34 5.19
N ARG A 33 -34.94 38.14 4.95
CA ARG A 33 -35.63 36.87 5.29
C ARG A 33 -35.09 35.70 4.51
N SER A 34 -34.90 35.86 3.20
CA SER A 34 -34.32 34.81 2.35
C SER A 34 -32.89 34.42 2.79
N ARG A 35 -32.05 35.41 3.08
CA ARG A 35 -30.69 35.17 3.62
C ARG A 35 -30.74 34.40 4.94
N ARG A 36 -31.64 34.80 5.83
CA ARG A 36 -31.81 34.09 7.12
C ARG A 36 -32.25 32.63 6.91
N THR A 37 -33.19 32.38 6.03
CA THR A 37 -33.67 31.04 5.70
C THR A 37 -32.52 30.22 5.10
N GLN A 38 -31.77 30.77 4.16
CA GLN A 38 -30.64 30.14 3.54
C GLN A 38 -29.54 29.75 4.59
N SER A 39 -29.22 30.66 5.52
CA SER A 39 -28.27 30.37 6.61
C SER A 39 -28.78 29.29 7.57
N ARG A 40 -30.08 29.25 7.82
CA ARG A 40 -30.72 28.25 8.70
C ARG A 40 -30.77 26.86 8.05
N THR A 41 -31.05 26.78 6.76
CA THR A 41 -31.16 25.50 6.03
C THR A 41 -29.87 24.66 6.13
N GLY A 42 -28.70 25.29 6.25
CA GLY A 42 -27.44 24.60 6.41
C GLY A 42 -27.18 24.01 7.80
N VAL A 43 -28.02 24.39 8.81
CA VAL A 43 -27.80 24.02 10.23
C VAL A 43 -29.06 23.36 10.83
N GLU A 44 -30.24 23.71 10.34
CA GLU A 44 -31.54 23.26 10.86
C GLU A 44 -31.71 21.74 10.62
N GLY A 45 -31.99 20.99 11.71
CA GLY A 45 -32.19 19.54 11.65
C GLY A 45 -30.88 18.71 11.62
N THR A 46 -29.71 19.34 11.71
CA THR A 46 -28.41 18.62 11.78
C THR A 46 -27.73 18.81 13.11
N THR A 47 -27.09 17.77 13.61
CA THR A 47 -26.12 17.86 14.72
C THR A 47 -24.74 18.22 14.19
N VAL A 48 -23.82 18.62 15.07
CA VAL A 48 -22.42 18.88 14.67
C VAL A 48 -21.82 17.67 13.96
N GLY A 49 -22.22 16.45 14.37
CA GLY A 49 -21.70 15.20 13.77
C GLY A 49 -22.27 14.87 12.38
N ASP A 50 -23.47 15.35 12.08
CA ASP A 50 -24.19 15.01 10.83
C ASP A 50 -24.21 16.16 9.82
N ASN A 51 -23.69 17.32 10.20
CA ASN A 51 -23.65 18.49 9.34
C ASN A 51 -22.74 18.24 8.12
N PRO A 52 -23.22 18.41 6.88
CA PRO A 52 -22.43 18.14 5.67
C PRO A 52 -21.12 18.94 5.58
N ALA A 53 -21.09 20.18 6.09
CA ALA A 53 -19.87 20.98 6.10
C ALA A 53 -18.83 20.43 7.08
N VAL A 54 -19.26 19.94 8.25
CA VAL A 54 -18.39 19.28 9.23
C VAL A 54 -17.87 17.97 8.67
N LEU A 55 -18.72 17.15 8.05
CA LEU A 55 -18.30 15.90 7.40
C LEU A 55 -17.28 16.15 6.28
N ALA A 56 -17.48 17.19 5.47
CA ALA A 56 -16.52 17.59 4.44
C ALA A 56 -15.18 18.04 5.04
N ALA A 57 -15.20 18.81 6.14
CA ALA A 57 -13.99 19.22 6.86
C ALA A 57 -13.26 18.02 7.48
N ILE A 58 -13.97 17.05 8.05
CA ILE A 58 -13.41 15.79 8.56
C ILE A 58 -12.72 15.00 7.44
N ALA A 59 -13.39 14.88 6.28
CA ALA A 59 -12.80 14.20 5.12
C ALA A 59 -11.54 14.91 4.60
N ALA A 60 -11.52 16.25 4.60
CA ALA A 60 -10.35 17.04 4.25
C ALA A 60 -9.20 16.84 5.26
N TYR A 61 -9.52 16.84 6.56
CA TYR A 61 -8.53 16.59 7.62
C TYR A 61 -7.91 15.19 7.51
N ARG A 62 -8.74 14.14 7.28
CA ARG A 62 -8.25 12.78 7.05
C ARG A 62 -7.30 12.71 5.85
N ARG A 63 -7.66 13.35 4.74
CA ARG A 63 -6.77 13.42 3.57
C ARG A 63 -5.44 14.11 3.87
N ALA A 64 -5.48 15.23 4.56
CA ALA A 64 -4.26 15.95 4.95
C ALA A 64 -3.39 15.12 5.91
N ALA A 65 -3.99 14.37 6.84
CA ALA A 65 -3.28 13.47 7.73
C ALA A 65 -2.59 12.32 6.98
N ILE A 66 -3.25 11.72 5.98
CA ILE A 66 -2.65 10.70 5.12
C ILE A 66 -1.46 11.27 4.35
N VAL A 67 -1.61 12.44 3.73
CA VAL A 67 -0.51 13.11 3.01
C VAL A 67 0.67 13.38 3.96
N ARG A 68 0.39 13.87 5.18
CA ARG A 68 1.44 14.07 6.19
C ARG A 68 2.12 12.76 6.60
N GLY A 69 1.37 11.67 6.71
CA GLY A 69 1.93 10.34 6.97
C GLY A 69 2.91 9.89 5.89
N HIS A 70 2.63 10.19 4.64
CA HIS A 70 3.51 9.85 3.50
C HIS A 70 4.79 10.68 3.43
N MET A 71 4.92 11.76 4.21
CA MET A 71 6.16 12.54 4.31
C MET A 71 7.26 11.82 5.09
N HIS A 72 6.91 10.77 5.84
CA HIS A 72 7.85 9.92 6.58
C HIS A 72 7.79 8.50 6.01
N VAL A 73 8.76 8.18 5.14
CA VAL A 73 8.88 6.83 4.59
C VAL A 73 9.68 5.97 5.55
N THR A 74 9.04 4.99 6.17
CA THR A 74 9.69 4.04 7.07
C THR A 74 9.94 2.71 6.38
N ALA A 75 11.03 2.02 6.76
CA ALA A 75 11.30 0.69 6.25
C ALA A 75 10.21 -0.29 6.74
N PRO A 76 9.56 -1.07 5.86
CA PRO A 76 8.51 -2.01 6.24
C PRO A 76 9.07 -3.25 6.96
N VAL A 77 10.36 -3.50 6.84
CA VAL A 77 11.08 -4.64 7.43
C VAL A 77 12.40 -4.19 8.02
N ALA A 78 12.84 -4.86 9.10
CA ALA A 78 14.20 -4.72 9.59
C ALA A 78 15.16 -5.41 8.62
N GLY A 79 16.29 -4.79 8.32
CA GLY A 79 17.26 -5.34 7.38
C GLY A 79 18.42 -4.41 7.08
N VAL A 80 19.23 -4.78 6.12
CA VAL A 80 20.39 -4.02 5.65
C VAL A 80 20.01 -3.30 4.36
N VAL A 81 20.40 -2.02 4.25
CA VAL A 81 20.22 -1.27 3.00
C VAL A 81 21.18 -1.82 1.94
N ALA A 82 20.62 -2.47 0.93
CA ALA A 82 21.40 -3.07 -0.16
C ALA A 82 21.71 -2.06 -1.26
N GLN A 83 20.74 -1.21 -1.59
CA GLN A 83 20.87 -0.20 -2.62
C GLN A 83 20.15 1.07 -2.20
N ARG A 84 20.79 2.21 -2.38
CA ARG A 84 20.19 3.53 -2.17
C ARG A 84 20.36 4.35 -3.45
N THR A 85 19.23 4.73 -4.05
CA THR A 85 19.20 5.52 -5.29
C THR A 85 18.92 7.00 -5.02
N VAL A 86 18.38 7.32 -3.83
CA VAL A 86 17.99 8.68 -3.44
C VAL A 86 19.12 9.40 -2.73
N GLN A 87 19.22 10.73 -2.95
CA GLN A 87 20.15 11.63 -2.27
C GLN A 87 19.39 12.74 -1.53
N ILE A 88 20.06 13.34 -0.54
CA ILE A 88 19.51 14.49 0.20
C ILE A 88 19.32 15.66 -0.76
N GLY A 89 18.15 16.29 -0.71
CA GLY A 89 17.77 17.40 -1.61
C GLY A 89 17.19 16.96 -2.95
N GLN A 90 17.12 15.66 -3.22
CA GLN A 90 16.51 15.16 -4.45
C GLN A 90 14.98 15.23 -4.35
N GLN A 91 14.34 15.73 -5.41
CA GLN A 91 12.90 15.66 -5.55
C GLN A 91 12.49 14.24 -5.97
N VAL A 92 11.54 13.67 -5.25
CA VAL A 92 11.00 12.32 -5.52
C VAL A 92 9.51 12.40 -5.85
N ALA A 93 9.09 11.62 -6.84
CA ALA A 93 7.69 11.47 -7.20
C ALA A 93 7.10 10.22 -6.52
N PRO A 94 5.78 10.15 -6.32
CA PRO A 94 5.12 8.92 -5.87
C PRO A 94 5.48 7.74 -6.79
N GLY A 95 5.85 6.59 -6.19
CA GLY A 95 6.27 5.40 -6.95
C GLY A 95 7.78 5.34 -7.28
N THR A 96 8.55 6.39 -6.99
CA THR A 96 10.01 6.35 -7.19
C THR A 96 10.66 5.43 -6.16
N PRO A 97 11.42 4.40 -6.57
CA PRO A 97 12.15 3.55 -5.63
C PRO A 97 13.28 4.35 -4.97
N LEU A 98 13.31 4.39 -3.65
CA LEU A 98 14.28 5.15 -2.87
C LEU A 98 15.47 4.30 -2.43
N MET A 99 15.19 3.11 -1.93
CA MET A 99 16.19 2.17 -1.46
C MET A 99 15.62 0.75 -1.41
N ALA A 100 16.51 -0.24 -1.41
CA ALA A 100 16.18 -1.63 -1.16
C ALA A 100 16.67 -2.03 0.24
N VAL A 101 15.77 -2.56 1.07
CA VAL A 101 16.10 -3.11 2.39
C VAL A 101 15.94 -4.62 2.33
N VAL A 102 17.01 -5.35 2.67
CA VAL A 102 17.05 -6.81 2.62
C VAL A 102 17.12 -7.37 4.03
N PRO A 103 16.13 -8.19 4.44
CA PRO A 103 16.17 -8.91 5.71
C PRO A 103 17.14 -10.11 5.60
N LEU A 104 18.33 -10.01 6.17
CA LEU A 104 19.36 -11.05 6.10
C LEU A 104 19.09 -12.22 7.06
N ASP A 105 18.09 -12.14 7.91
CA ASP A 105 17.66 -13.20 8.83
C ASP A 105 16.69 -14.21 8.21
N ARG A 106 16.23 -13.97 6.99
CA ARG A 106 15.24 -14.80 6.26
C ARG A 106 15.67 -15.04 4.83
N LEU A 107 16.87 -15.56 4.65
CA LEU A 107 17.36 -15.88 3.33
C LEU A 107 16.90 -17.26 2.87
N TRP A 108 16.84 -17.41 1.57
CA TRP A 108 16.61 -18.69 0.91
C TRP A 108 17.64 -18.89 -0.20
N VAL A 109 17.80 -20.14 -0.60
CA VAL A 109 18.62 -20.55 -1.74
C VAL A 109 17.70 -21.05 -2.84
N ASP A 110 17.85 -20.56 -4.03
CA ASP A 110 17.22 -21.13 -5.24
C ASP A 110 18.24 -22.06 -5.90
N ALA A 111 18.22 -23.33 -5.50
CA ALA A 111 19.12 -24.36 -6.00
C ALA A 111 18.63 -24.95 -7.32
N ASN A 112 19.46 -24.90 -8.36
CA ASN A 112 19.11 -25.33 -9.71
C ASN A 112 19.34 -26.84 -9.91
N PHE A 113 18.33 -27.67 -9.65
CA PHE A 113 18.37 -29.12 -9.85
C PHE A 113 18.07 -29.50 -11.30
N ARG A 114 18.64 -30.60 -11.78
CA ARG A 114 18.29 -31.18 -13.07
C ARG A 114 16.89 -31.78 -13.00
N GLU A 115 16.15 -31.75 -14.09
CA GLU A 115 14.81 -32.34 -14.19
C GLU A 115 14.76 -33.79 -13.69
N THR A 116 15.79 -34.59 -13.99
CA THR A 116 15.89 -35.99 -13.56
C THR A 116 15.99 -36.18 -12.05
N GLN A 117 16.44 -35.17 -11.31
CA GLN A 117 16.59 -35.19 -9.84
C GLN A 117 15.31 -34.82 -9.11
N LEU A 118 14.35 -34.16 -9.80
CA LEU A 118 13.14 -33.65 -9.17
C LEU A 118 12.18 -34.78 -8.70
N LYS A 119 12.24 -35.96 -9.28
CA LYS A 119 11.36 -37.09 -8.95
C LYS A 119 11.44 -37.49 -7.48
N ASP A 120 12.62 -37.37 -6.86
CA ASP A 120 12.91 -37.83 -5.50
C ASP A 120 12.77 -36.69 -4.46
N LEU A 121 12.62 -35.44 -4.95
CA LEU A 121 12.49 -34.27 -4.09
C LEU A 121 11.05 -34.10 -3.57
N ARG A 122 10.93 -33.73 -2.29
CA ARG A 122 9.66 -33.48 -1.60
C ARG A 122 9.75 -32.18 -0.80
N ILE A 123 8.62 -31.52 -0.62
CA ILE A 123 8.52 -30.35 0.26
C ILE A 123 8.77 -30.81 1.70
N GLY A 124 9.59 -30.05 2.44
CA GLY A 124 9.93 -30.34 3.83
C GLY A 124 11.22 -31.16 4.03
N GLN A 125 11.81 -31.72 2.96
CA GLN A 125 13.08 -32.45 3.07
C GLN A 125 14.19 -31.57 3.61
N PRO A 126 15.07 -32.08 4.47
CA PRO A 126 16.22 -31.37 4.98
C PRO A 126 17.26 -31.17 3.87
N ALA A 127 17.91 -30.04 3.91
CA ALA A 127 18.99 -29.69 2.99
C ALA A 127 20.17 -29.12 3.74
N THR A 128 21.34 -29.41 3.24
CA THR A 128 22.63 -28.89 3.71
C THR A 128 23.20 -27.97 2.67
N ILE A 129 23.61 -26.77 3.09
CA ILE A 129 24.10 -25.72 2.21
C ILE A 129 25.52 -25.31 2.67
N VAL A 130 26.44 -25.28 1.73
CA VAL A 130 27.81 -24.78 1.92
C VAL A 130 27.96 -23.56 1.05
N ALA A 131 28.38 -22.44 1.64
CA ALA A 131 28.61 -21.19 0.91
C ALA A 131 30.10 -21.04 0.60
N ASP A 132 30.43 -20.75 -0.66
CA ASP A 132 31.83 -20.60 -1.12
C ASP A 132 32.60 -19.56 -0.31
N THR A 133 31.89 -18.57 0.27
CA THR A 133 32.50 -17.52 1.10
C THR A 133 33.11 -18.03 2.39
N TYR A 134 32.54 -19.09 2.98
CA TYR A 134 33.01 -19.67 4.24
C TYR A 134 33.67 -21.04 4.07
N GLY A 135 33.64 -21.59 2.85
CA GLY A 135 34.15 -22.94 2.59
C GLY A 135 33.38 -24.01 3.36
N ASP A 136 34.02 -25.17 3.55
CA ASP A 136 33.40 -26.31 4.23
C ASP A 136 33.33 -26.16 5.76
N ASP A 137 33.92 -25.11 6.33
CA ASP A 137 33.94 -24.88 7.78
C ASP A 137 32.57 -24.53 8.36
N ILE A 138 31.68 -23.92 7.53
CA ILE A 138 30.37 -23.50 7.97
C ILE A 138 29.31 -24.12 7.07
N VAL A 139 28.53 -24.98 7.68
CA VAL A 139 27.42 -25.68 7.05
C VAL A 139 26.11 -25.07 7.54
N TYR A 140 25.25 -24.68 6.62
CA TYR A 140 23.91 -24.19 6.91
C TYR A 140 22.89 -25.28 6.68
N HIS A 141 21.91 -25.34 7.56
CA HIS A 141 20.78 -26.24 7.43
C HIS A 141 19.56 -25.51 6.90
N GLY A 142 18.82 -26.20 6.05
CA GLY A 142 17.61 -25.64 5.44
C GLY A 142 16.56 -26.70 5.19
N ARG A 143 15.43 -26.26 4.67
CA ARG A 143 14.34 -27.13 4.24
C ARG A 143 13.82 -26.72 2.87
N VAL A 144 13.52 -27.72 2.07
CA VAL A 144 12.85 -27.51 0.78
C VAL A 144 11.45 -26.97 1.04
N ILE A 145 11.14 -25.78 0.52
CA ILE A 145 9.84 -25.11 0.69
C ILE A 145 9.03 -25.04 -0.60
N GLY A 146 9.65 -25.23 -1.76
CA GLY A 146 8.93 -25.20 -3.01
C GLY A 146 9.82 -25.38 -4.23
N VAL A 147 9.20 -25.40 -5.39
CA VAL A 147 9.85 -25.47 -6.69
C VAL A 147 9.35 -24.33 -7.58
N GLY A 148 10.22 -23.80 -8.43
CA GLY A 148 9.82 -22.82 -9.44
C GLY A 148 8.82 -23.41 -10.42
N ALA A 149 7.93 -22.56 -10.94
CA ALA A 149 6.89 -22.96 -11.88
C ALA A 149 7.42 -23.45 -13.24
N GLY A 150 8.70 -23.30 -13.51
CA GLY A 150 9.36 -23.76 -14.74
C GLY A 150 10.87 -23.66 -14.67
N SER A 151 11.53 -24.12 -15.74
CA SER A 151 12.98 -24.00 -15.88
C SER A 151 13.39 -22.55 -16.13
N GLY A 152 14.63 -22.20 -15.78
CA GLY A 152 15.17 -20.84 -16.02
C GLY A 152 15.05 -20.39 -17.50
N ASN A 153 15.17 -21.33 -18.44
CA ASN A 153 15.01 -21.03 -19.87
C ASN A 153 13.56 -20.70 -20.27
N ALA A 154 12.56 -21.23 -19.56
CA ALA A 154 11.15 -20.96 -19.87
C ALA A 154 10.76 -19.50 -19.58
N PHE A 155 11.48 -18.84 -18.67
CA PHE A 155 11.27 -17.44 -18.27
C PHE A 155 12.36 -16.49 -18.78
N ALA A 156 13.28 -16.98 -19.63
CA ALA A 156 14.30 -16.14 -20.23
C ALA A 156 13.67 -15.14 -21.21
N LEU A 157 14.15 -13.91 -21.21
CA LEU A 157 13.70 -12.85 -22.12
C LEU A 157 13.92 -13.21 -23.59
N LEU A 158 14.98 -14.00 -23.87
CA LEU A 158 15.32 -14.58 -25.18
C LEU A 158 15.55 -16.08 -24.98
N PRO A 159 14.51 -16.92 -25.11
CA PRO A 159 14.70 -18.37 -25.07
C PRO A 159 15.64 -18.81 -26.19
N ALA A 160 16.56 -19.71 -25.89
CA ALA A 160 17.46 -20.29 -26.89
C ALA A 160 16.61 -21.02 -27.93
N GLN A 161 16.49 -20.47 -29.14
CA GLN A 161 15.82 -21.07 -30.27
C GLN A 161 16.87 -21.80 -31.14
N ASN A 162 16.65 -23.08 -31.37
CA ASN A 162 17.47 -23.83 -32.36
C ASN A 162 17.04 -23.44 -33.77
N ALA A 163 17.69 -22.41 -34.33
CA ALA A 163 17.41 -21.91 -35.68
C ALA A 163 17.83 -22.91 -36.82
N SER A 164 18.54 -23.99 -36.47
CA SER A 164 19.14 -24.93 -37.45
C SER A 164 18.32 -26.20 -37.74
N GLY A 165 17.09 -26.32 -37.25
CA GLY A 165 16.20 -27.43 -37.55
C GLY A 165 16.49 -28.79 -36.88
N ASN A 166 17.63 -28.98 -36.23
CA ASN A 166 17.93 -30.19 -35.47
C ASN A 166 17.51 -30.01 -34.00
N TRP A 167 16.50 -30.77 -33.59
CA TRP A 167 16.07 -30.79 -32.18
C TRP A 167 17.11 -31.55 -31.34
N ILE A 168 17.71 -30.83 -30.35
CA ILE A 168 18.63 -31.43 -29.39
C ILE A 168 17.95 -31.41 -28.03
N LYS A 169 17.86 -32.58 -27.38
CA LYS A 169 17.35 -32.69 -26.01
C LYS A 169 18.34 -32.04 -25.04
N ILE A 170 17.99 -30.89 -24.49
CA ILE A 170 18.77 -30.18 -23.47
C ILE A 170 18.19 -30.52 -22.10
N THR A 171 19.00 -30.97 -21.15
CA THR A 171 18.59 -31.17 -19.76
C THR A 171 18.31 -29.81 -19.12
N GLN A 172 17.05 -29.58 -18.79
CA GLN A 172 16.61 -28.36 -18.14
C GLN A 172 16.95 -28.38 -16.64
N ARG A 173 17.20 -27.19 -16.08
CA ARG A 173 17.35 -27.00 -14.63
C ARG A 173 16.16 -26.23 -14.08
N VAL A 174 15.63 -26.69 -12.96
CA VAL A 174 14.50 -26.08 -12.31
C VAL A 174 14.94 -25.60 -10.93
N PRO A 175 14.67 -24.32 -10.56
CA PRO A 175 15.02 -23.80 -9.26
C PRO A 175 14.15 -24.40 -8.18
N VAL A 176 14.76 -24.97 -7.16
CA VAL A 176 14.13 -25.46 -5.96
C VAL A 176 14.48 -24.53 -4.83
N ARG A 177 13.47 -24.02 -4.14
CA ARG A 177 13.64 -23.05 -3.07
C ARG A 177 13.85 -23.76 -1.75
N ILE A 178 14.93 -23.41 -1.06
CA ILE A 178 15.36 -23.95 0.23
C ILE A 178 15.42 -22.79 1.21
N ALA A 179 14.59 -22.81 2.26
CA ALA A 179 14.68 -21.83 3.33
C ALA A 179 15.81 -22.21 4.29
N LEU A 180 16.64 -21.24 4.67
CA LEU A 180 17.74 -21.41 5.62
C LEU A 180 17.26 -21.21 7.06
N ASP A 181 17.99 -21.80 8.02
CA ASP A 181 17.72 -21.58 9.44
C ASP A 181 18.11 -20.15 9.86
N PRO A 182 17.17 -19.35 10.37
CA PRO A 182 17.44 -17.99 10.83
C PRO A 182 18.47 -17.92 11.98
N ALA A 183 18.61 -18.97 12.80
CA ALA A 183 19.56 -18.98 13.91
C ALA A 183 21.00 -19.07 13.40
N GLU A 184 21.23 -19.85 12.37
CA GLU A 184 22.56 -19.99 11.73
C GLU A 184 22.93 -18.71 10.95
N LEU A 185 21.96 -18.11 10.24
CA LEU A 185 22.15 -16.84 9.54
C LEU A 185 22.53 -15.68 10.49
N ARG A 186 22.05 -15.69 11.74
CA ARG A 186 22.46 -14.68 12.73
C ARG A 186 23.89 -14.89 13.25
N ARG A 187 24.37 -16.14 13.31
CA ARG A 187 25.74 -16.45 13.74
C ARG A 187 26.75 -16.17 12.63
N HIS A 188 26.40 -16.57 11.42
CA HIS A 188 27.24 -16.45 10.23
C HIS A 188 26.42 -15.79 9.10
N PRO A 189 26.39 -14.45 9.02
CA PRO A 189 25.54 -13.73 8.08
C PRO A 189 25.96 -13.96 6.63
N LEU A 190 25.04 -14.42 5.80
CA LEU A 190 25.20 -14.49 4.35
C LEU A 190 24.72 -13.19 3.68
N ARG A 191 25.21 -12.97 2.47
CA ARG A 191 24.74 -11.91 1.57
C ARG A 191 23.97 -12.50 0.41
N ILE A 192 23.10 -11.70 -0.20
CA ILE A 192 22.42 -12.11 -1.42
C ILE A 192 23.37 -12.16 -2.60
N GLY A 193 23.14 -13.06 -3.55
CA GLY A 193 23.96 -13.20 -4.76
C GLY A 193 25.23 -14.02 -4.61
N LEU A 194 25.42 -14.67 -3.45
CA LEU A 194 26.56 -15.59 -3.25
C LEU A 194 26.27 -16.96 -3.89
N SER A 195 27.34 -17.60 -4.36
CA SER A 195 27.31 -18.98 -4.83
C SER A 195 27.32 -19.95 -3.65
N VAL A 196 26.52 -21.01 -3.76
CA VAL A 196 26.39 -22.04 -2.74
C VAL A 196 26.25 -23.42 -3.37
N ALA A 197 26.76 -24.44 -2.70
CA ALA A 197 26.46 -25.83 -2.98
C ALA A 197 25.33 -26.29 -2.06
N ALA A 198 24.27 -26.89 -2.64
CA ALA A 198 23.13 -27.38 -1.89
C ALA A 198 22.98 -28.90 -2.10
N THR A 199 22.90 -29.63 -1.00
CA THR A 199 22.66 -31.08 -0.97
C THR A 199 21.34 -31.34 -0.23
N VAL A 200 20.40 -32.02 -0.86
CA VAL A 200 19.10 -32.37 -0.25
C VAL A 200 19.12 -33.86 0.11
N ASP A 201 18.75 -34.18 1.34
CA ASP A 201 18.55 -35.55 1.77
C ASP A 201 17.20 -36.06 1.28
N THR A 202 17.23 -37.04 0.37
CA THR A 202 16.07 -37.65 -0.26
C THR A 202 15.66 -38.98 0.36
N ALA A 203 16.27 -39.38 1.48
CA ALA A 203 15.97 -40.67 2.14
C ALA A 203 14.50 -40.74 2.60
N ASN A 204 13.94 -39.62 3.02
CA ASN A 204 12.53 -39.53 3.37
C ASN A 204 11.69 -39.16 2.16
N THR A 205 10.94 -40.10 1.65
CA THR A 205 10.01 -39.93 0.52
C THR A 205 8.57 -39.64 0.96
N ALA A 206 8.31 -39.58 2.29
CA ALA A 206 7.01 -39.19 2.82
C ALA A 206 6.82 -37.66 2.65
N GLY A 207 5.79 -37.26 1.94
CA GLY A 207 5.49 -35.85 1.70
C GLY A 207 4.93 -35.57 0.31
N VAL A 208 4.50 -34.34 0.11
CA VAL A 208 3.99 -33.90 -1.20
C VAL A 208 5.15 -33.76 -2.18
N GLY A 209 5.08 -34.48 -3.31
CA GLY A 209 6.07 -34.32 -4.37
C GLY A 209 6.10 -32.88 -4.90
N LEU A 210 7.27 -32.40 -5.28
CA LEU A 210 7.45 -31.01 -5.77
C LEU A 210 6.59 -30.70 -7.00
N LEU A 211 6.29 -31.72 -7.84
CA LEU A 211 5.43 -31.59 -9.01
C LEU A 211 3.93 -31.80 -8.69
N GLY A 212 3.61 -32.00 -7.40
CA GLY A 212 2.22 -32.04 -6.91
C GLY A 212 1.53 -30.69 -7.00
N ARG A 213 0.28 -30.64 -6.52
CA ARG A 213 -0.55 -29.43 -6.54
C ARG A 213 0.21 -28.23 -5.94
N PRO A 214 0.34 -27.11 -6.67
CA PRO A 214 1.02 -25.94 -6.16
C PRO A 214 0.32 -25.46 -4.89
N ALA A 215 1.10 -25.10 -3.85
CA ALA A 215 0.56 -24.45 -2.68
C ALA A 215 -0.14 -23.17 -3.14
N GLN A 216 -1.42 -23.04 -2.85
CA GLN A 216 -2.14 -21.80 -3.08
C GLN A 216 -1.51 -20.75 -2.16
N ALA A 217 -0.70 -19.86 -2.73
CA ALA A 217 -0.29 -18.66 -2.04
C ALA A 217 -1.54 -17.80 -1.85
N SER A 218 -2.13 -17.85 -0.66
CA SER A 218 -3.11 -16.85 -0.26
C SER A 218 -2.36 -15.52 -0.10
N TYR A 219 -2.48 -14.65 -1.08
CA TYR A 219 -2.06 -13.27 -0.95
C TYR A 219 -3.03 -12.63 0.06
N ALA A 220 -2.63 -12.58 1.31
CA ALA A 220 -3.27 -11.68 2.26
C ALA A 220 -2.89 -10.27 1.80
N GLY A 221 -3.78 -9.66 1.01
CA GLY A 221 -3.64 -8.26 0.65
C GLY A 221 -3.43 -7.45 1.93
N LEU A 222 -2.50 -6.53 1.88
CA LEU A 222 -2.39 -5.50 2.91
C LEU A 222 -3.77 -4.86 3.02
N THR A 223 -4.55 -5.27 4.01
CA THR A 223 -5.76 -4.56 4.39
C THR A 223 -5.32 -3.14 4.69
N THR A 224 -5.76 -2.19 3.86
CA THR A 224 -5.63 -0.77 4.14
C THR A 224 -6.17 -0.58 5.55
N ALA A 225 -5.27 -0.28 6.48
CA ALA A 225 -5.60 -0.11 7.88
C ALA A 225 -6.74 0.90 7.98
N ALA A 226 -7.78 0.55 8.71
CA ALA A 226 -8.76 1.50 9.21
C ALA A 226 -7.98 2.72 9.74
N GLY A 227 -8.43 3.93 9.37
CA GLY A 227 -7.69 5.18 9.50
C GLY A 227 -6.92 5.33 10.81
N ASP A 228 -5.84 6.09 10.79
CA ASP A 228 -4.93 6.26 11.93
C ASP A 228 -5.73 6.55 13.22
N PRO A 229 -5.66 5.70 14.25
CA PRO A 229 -6.45 5.86 15.49
C PRO A 229 -6.17 7.20 16.20
N LYS A 230 -5.00 7.79 16.00
CA LYS A 230 -4.66 9.12 16.54
C LYS A 230 -5.45 10.23 15.84
N VAL A 231 -5.62 10.12 14.51
CA VAL A 231 -6.42 11.06 13.72
C VAL A 231 -7.89 10.98 14.10
N GLU A 232 -8.42 9.77 14.29
CA GLU A 232 -9.81 9.57 14.71
C GLU A 232 -10.06 10.06 16.16
N ALA A 233 -9.10 9.89 17.07
CA ALA A 233 -9.18 10.41 18.42
C ALA A 233 -9.19 11.95 18.42
N GLU A 234 -8.37 12.59 17.61
CA GLU A 234 -8.30 14.04 17.49
C GLU A 234 -9.61 14.62 16.90
N ILE A 235 -10.16 14.00 15.87
CA ILE A 235 -11.47 14.37 15.29
C ILE A 235 -12.56 14.32 16.38
N ARG A 236 -12.63 13.23 17.15
CA ARG A 236 -13.61 13.11 18.25
C ARG A 236 -13.43 14.18 19.31
N ARG A 237 -12.18 14.51 19.65
CA ARG A 237 -11.87 15.56 20.63
C ARG A 237 -12.37 16.93 20.15
N ILE A 238 -12.11 17.28 18.88
CA ILE A 238 -12.54 18.56 18.31
C ILE A 238 -14.07 18.65 18.26
N ILE A 239 -14.76 17.59 17.83
CA ILE A 239 -16.21 17.55 17.81
C ILE A 239 -16.81 17.70 19.21
N ALA A 240 -16.22 17.02 20.21
CA ALA A 240 -16.72 17.09 21.59
C ALA A 240 -16.52 18.48 22.23
N ALA A 241 -15.46 19.20 21.86
CA ALA A 241 -15.17 20.54 22.36
C ALA A 241 -16.07 21.64 21.75
N ASN A 242 -16.79 21.35 20.64
CA ASN A 242 -17.61 22.31 19.90
C ASN A 242 -19.11 21.90 19.84
N ARG A 243 -19.54 21.03 20.74
CA ARG A 243 -20.96 20.65 20.93
C ARG A 243 -21.72 21.68 21.72
#